data_3df938e5318f758784c0e3c3544a5fe1
#
_entry.id   3df938e5318f758784c0e3c3544a5fe1
#
_cell.length_a   1.000
_cell.length_b   1.000
_cell.length_c   1.000
_cell.angle_alpha   90.00
_cell.angle_beta   90.00
_cell.angle_gamma   90.00
#
_symmetry.space_group_name_H-M   'P 1'
#
loop_
_entity.id
_entity.type
_entity.pdbx_description
1 polymer ?
#
loop_
_entity_poly.entity_id
_entity_poly.type
_entity_poly.pdbx_seq_one_letter_code
_entity_poly.pdbx_strand_id
1 'polypeptide(L)'
;MKNLKAKGLRIDGVGMQSHNGLDYPNLDEYEKSIDAFAACGVKVLITELDINVLPNPQGFGGADIAQNFELQQKYNPYTAGLPADKEKELNKRWMDLFKIYYKHRDQIGRVTLWGVCDENSWLNGWPIKGRTNYALLFDRQYQAKPVVNDIIKLFK
;
A
#
# COMPACT_ATOMS: atom_id res chain seq x y z
N MET A 1 4.16 -1.03 -22.50
CA MET A 1 5.58 -0.64 -22.49
C MET A 1 6.37 -1.18 -23.67
N LYS A 2 6.41 -2.50 -23.92
CA LYS A 2 7.17 -3.08 -25.04
C LYS A 2 6.92 -2.37 -26.37
N ASN A 3 5.66 -2.14 -26.74
CA ASN A 3 5.30 -1.45 -27.98
C ASN A 3 5.79 0.01 -28.06
N LEU A 4 5.86 0.71 -26.93
CA LEU A 4 6.35 2.09 -26.88
C LEU A 4 7.88 2.12 -27.03
N LYS A 5 8.58 1.22 -26.35
CA LYS A 5 10.05 1.07 -26.49
C LYS A 5 10.42 0.67 -27.92
N ALA A 6 9.66 -0.23 -28.55
CA ALA A 6 9.87 -0.62 -29.94
C ALA A 6 9.69 0.56 -30.94
N LYS A 7 8.97 1.60 -30.56
CA LYS A 7 8.84 2.87 -31.32
C LYS A 7 9.97 3.86 -31.03
N GLY A 8 11.01 3.47 -30.29
CA GLY A 8 12.15 4.33 -29.94
C GLY A 8 11.87 5.32 -28.80
N LEU A 9 10.73 5.19 -28.08
CA LEU A 9 10.42 6.08 -26.95
C LEU A 9 11.24 5.69 -25.72
N ARG A 10 11.80 6.69 -25.05
CA ARG A 10 12.50 6.51 -23.78
C ARG A 10 11.49 6.24 -22.66
N ILE A 11 11.63 5.10 -21.98
CA ILE A 11 10.86 4.73 -20.79
C ILE A 11 11.82 4.13 -19.79
N ASP A 12 12.06 4.83 -18.69
CA ASP A 12 13.04 4.43 -17.65
C ASP A 12 12.37 3.71 -16.48
N GLY A 13 11.09 3.96 -16.23
CA GLY A 13 10.36 3.37 -15.11
C GLY A 13 8.86 3.26 -15.31
N VAL A 14 8.23 2.49 -14.44
CA VAL A 14 6.78 2.36 -14.31
C VAL A 14 6.37 2.51 -12.85
N GLY A 15 5.29 3.27 -12.59
CA GLY A 15 4.70 3.42 -11.27
C GLY A 15 3.66 2.33 -10.99
N MET A 16 3.77 1.69 -9.83
CA MET A 16 2.73 0.89 -9.20
C MET A 16 2.23 1.68 -7.99
N GLN A 17 0.95 2.05 -7.95
CA GLN A 17 0.39 2.85 -6.84
C GLN A 17 0.53 2.12 -5.51
N SER A 18 0.08 0.87 -5.46
CA SER A 18 0.21 0.00 -4.28
C SER A 18 -0.67 0.44 -3.11
N HIS A 19 -1.91 0.81 -3.39
CA HIS A 19 -2.96 0.87 -2.39
C HIS A 19 -3.40 -0.54 -2.04
N ASN A 20 -2.97 -1.03 -0.90
CA ASN A 20 -3.18 -2.41 -0.48
C ASN A 20 -4.26 -2.52 0.62
N GLY A 21 -4.72 -3.74 0.85
CA GLY A 21 -5.47 -4.14 2.04
C GLY A 21 -4.73 -5.23 2.79
N LEU A 22 -5.28 -5.70 3.91
CA LEU A 22 -4.71 -6.80 4.69
C LEU A 22 -4.61 -8.09 3.87
N ASP A 23 -5.61 -8.36 3.03
CA ASP A 23 -5.75 -9.57 2.21
C ASP A 23 -5.64 -9.30 0.69
N TYR A 24 -5.42 -8.07 0.29
CA TYR A 24 -5.37 -7.63 -1.10
C TYR A 24 -4.17 -6.70 -1.37
N PRO A 25 -3.54 -6.80 -2.55
CA PRO A 25 -3.63 -7.87 -3.55
C PRO A 25 -3.03 -9.18 -3.05
N ASN A 26 -3.25 -10.28 -3.79
CA ASN A 26 -2.47 -11.50 -3.59
C ASN A 26 -0.99 -11.19 -3.79
N LEU A 27 -0.12 -11.60 -2.85
CA LEU A 27 1.30 -11.22 -2.87
C LEU A 27 2.08 -11.87 -4.01
N ASP A 28 1.73 -13.11 -4.39
CA ASP A 28 2.40 -13.78 -5.51
C ASP A 28 2.09 -13.08 -6.85
N GLU A 29 0.84 -12.63 -7.03
CA GLU A 29 0.45 -11.86 -8.23
C GLU A 29 1.07 -10.45 -8.22
N TYR A 30 1.19 -9.86 -7.05
CA TYR A 30 1.87 -8.57 -6.87
C TYR A 30 3.36 -8.69 -7.25
N GLU A 31 4.05 -9.71 -6.77
CA GLU A 31 5.45 -9.98 -7.08
C GLU A 31 5.65 -10.29 -8.58
N LYS A 32 4.81 -11.13 -9.18
CA LYS A 32 4.81 -11.39 -10.63
C LYS A 32 4.64 -10.12 -11.46
N SER A 33 3.88 -9.13 -10.97
CA SER A 33 3.72 -7.84 -11.64
C SER A 33 5.03 -7.05 -11.65
N ILE A 34 5.79 -7.06 -10.55
CA ILE A 34 7.12 -6.45 -10.47
C ILE A 34 8.05 -7.10 -11.49
N ASP A 35 8.11 -8.45 -11.52
CA ASP A 35 8.92 -9.21 -12.47
C ASP A 35 8.55 -8.89 -13.92
N ALA A 36 7.26 -8.84 -14.23
CA ALA A 36 6.78 -8.58 -15.59
C ALA A 36 7.16 -7.16 -16.08
N PHE A 37 7.14 -6.17 -15.18
CA PHE A 37 7.58 -4.82 -15.51
C PHE A 37 9.11 -4.75 -15.65
N ALA A 38 9.84 -5.36 -14.73
CA ALA A 38 11.30 -5.42 -14.78
C ALA A 38 11.79 -6.11 -16.06
N ALA A 39 11.11 -7.17 -16.51
CA ALA A 39 11.39 -7.86 -17.76
C ALA A 39 11.18 -6.98 -19.02
N CYS A 40 10.52 -5.82 -18.89
CA CYS A 40 10.47 -4.81 -19.95
C CYS A 40 11.72 -3.90 -19.96
N GLY A 41 12.70 -4.13 -19.09
CA GLY A 41 13.92 -3.32 -19.00
C GLY A 41 13.66 -1.92 -18.44
N VAL A 42 12.77 -1.80 -17.43
CA VAL A 42 12.46 -0.55 -16.73
C VAL A 42 12.54 -0.75 -15.22
N LYS A 43 12.79 0.33 -14.48
CA LYS A 43 12.65 0.31 -13.02
C LYS A 43 11.18 0.31 -12.62
N VAL A 44 10.87 -0.37 -11.52
CA VAL A 44 9.55 -0.30 -10.88
C VAL A 44 9.61 0.71 -9.74
N LEU A 45 8.64 1.58 -9.67
CA LEU A 45 8.51 2.60 -8.63
C LEU A 45 7.21 2.33 -7.86
N ILE A 46 7.30 2.09 -6.57
CA ILE A 46 6.12 2.05 -5.71
C ILE A 46 5.80 3.50 -5.35
N THR A 47 4.64 3.99 -5.78
CA THR A 47 4.38 5.43 -5.80
C THR A 47 3.45 5.92 -4.69
N GLU A 48 2.56 5.07 -4.18
CA GLU A 48 1.47 5.49 -3.30
C GLU A 48 1.14 4.40 -2.25
N LEU A 49 2.18 3.83 -1.64
CA LEU A 49 2.04 2.70 -0.74
C LEU A 49 1.27 3.05 0.53
N ASP A 50 0.18 2.37 0.75
CA ASP A 50 -0.56 2.31 2.00
C ASP A 50 -1.25 0.95 2.17
N ILE A 51 -1.78 0.67 3.38
CA ILE A 51 -2.51 -0.56 3.67
C ILE A 51 -3.82 -0.24 4.38
N ASN A 52 -4.93 -0.37 3.69
CA ASN A 52 -6.26 -0.25 4.28
C ASN A 52 -6.53 -1.41 5.25
N VAL A 53 -6.85 -1.11 6.51
CA VAL A 53 -7.21 -2.12 7.53
C VAL A 53 -8.71 -2.23 7.77
N LEU A 54 -9.49 -1.34 7.18
CA LEU A 54 -10.93 -1.29 7.38
C LEU A 54 -11.67 -2.08 6.30
N PRO A 55 -12.83 -2.66 6.64
CA PRO A 55 -13.68 -3.31 5.65
C PRO A 55 -14.10 -2.35 4.55
N ASN A 56 -14.13 -2.83 3.33
CA ASN A 56 -14.65 -2.09 2.19
C ASN A 56 -16.16 -2.30 2.04
N PRO A 57 -16.91 -1.29 1.57
CA PRO A 57 -18.31 -1.43 1.24
C PRO A 57 -18.56 -2.47 0.13
N GLN A 58 -19.72 -3.13 0.17
CA GLN A 58 -20.15 -3.96 -0.93
C GLN A 58 -20.31 -3.11 -2.20
N GLY A 59 -19.82 -3.60 -3.32
CA GLY A 59 -19.81 -2.86 -4.59
C GLY A 59 -18.67 -1.86 -4.72
N PHE A 60 -17.81 -1.73 -3.68
CA PHE A 60 -16.56 -0.99 -3.81
C PHE A 60 -15.62 -1.69 -4.78
N GLY A 61 -15.11 -0.99 -5.76
CA GLY A 61 -14.17 -1.53 -6.73
C GLY A 61 -13.49 -0.47 -7.56
N GLY A 62 -12.24 -0.76 -7.89
CA GLY A 62 -11.43 0.08 -8.76
C GLY A 62 -10.94 1.39 -8.13
N ALA A 63 -10.44 2.26 -9.00
CA ALA A 63 -9.87 3.57 -8.64
C ALA A 63 -10.85 4.72 -8.89
N ASP A 64 -12.16 4.46 -8.87
CA ASP A 64 -13.17 5.50 -9.05
C ASP A 64 -13.30 6.35 -7.78
N ILE A 65 -12.62 7.49 -7.77
CA ILE A 65 -12.63 8.45 -6.65
C ILE A 65 -13.98 9.15 -6.46
N ALA A 66 -14.91 9.04 -7.39
CA ALA A 66 -16.27 9.56 -7.23
C ALA A 66 -17.14 8.68 -6.33
N GLN A 67 -16.71 7.45 -6.05
CA GLN A 67 -17.43 6.58 -5.12
C GLN A 67 -17.46 7.19 -3.73
N ASN A 68 -18.65 7.27 -3.17
CA ASN A 68 -18.91 7.76 -1.81
C ASN A 68 -19.99 6.91 -1.15
N PHE A 69 -19.68 6.34 0.00
CA PHE A 69 -20.57 5.49 0.75
C PHE A 69 -20.87 6.10 2.12
N GLU A 70 -22.04 5.80 2.66
CA GLU A 70 -22.45 6.25 3.98
C GLU A 70 -21.62 5.59 5.09
N LEU A 71 -21.24 6.37 6.10
CA LEU A 71 -20.52 5.88 7.26
C LEU A 71 -21.42 4.99 8.11
N GLN A 72 -21.05 3.73 8.26
CA GLN A 72 -21.69 2.74 9.12
C GLN A 72 -20.65 2.12 10.04
N GLN A 73 -21.04 1.74 11.26
CA GLN A 73 -20.14 1.14 12.25
C GLN A 73 -19.36 -0.07 11.70
N LYS A 74 -19.99 -0.91 10.88
CA LYS A 74 -19.35 -2.07 10.26
C LYS A 74 -18.18 -1.72 9.34
N TYR A 75 -18.13 -0.49 8.80
CA TYR A 75 -17.06 0.01 7.94
C TYR A 75 -16.02 0.86 8.68
N ASN A 76 -16.24 1.11 9.98
CA ASN A 76 -15.33 1.84 10.85
C ASN A 76 -15.30 1.23 12.25
N PRO A 77 -14.96 -0.06 12.39
CA PRO A 77 -15.09 -0.80 13.66
C PRO A 77 -14.02 -0.44 14.70
N TYR A 78 -12.93 0.23 14.32
CA TYR A 78 -11.74 0.40 15.18
C TYR A 78 -11.54 1.86 15.62
N THR A 79 -12.59 2.57 15.98
CA THR A 79 -12.52 3.99 16.38
C THR A 79 -11.80 4.23 17.70
N ALA A 80 -11.75 3.23 18.59
CA ALA A 80 -11.07 3.30 19.89
C ALA A 80 -9.62 2.78 19.86
N GLY A 81 -9.13 2.34 18.72
CA GLY A 81 -7.80 1.75 18.54
C GLY A 81 -7.85 0.48 17.71
N LEU A 82 -6.74 0.13 17.08
CA LEU A 82 -6.64 -1.10 16.31
C LEU A 82 -6.49 -2.30 17.28
N PRO A 83 -7.34 -3.35 17.17
CA PRO A 83 -7.19 -4.56 17.97
C PRO A 83 -5.83 -5.24 17.73
N ALA A 84 -5.30 -5.90 18.76
CA ALA A 84 -3.95 -6.49 18.70
C ALA A 84 -3.79 -7.58 17.63
N ASP A 85 -4.84 -8.34 17.33
CA ASP A 85 -4.86 -9.31 16.23
C ASP A 85 -4.76 -8.61 14.87
N LYS A 86 -5.50 -7.50 14.68
CA LYS A 86 -5.46 -6.69 13.46
C LYS A 86 -4.15 -5.92 13.29
N GLU A 87 -3.57 -5.44 14.41
CA GLU A 87 -2.23 -4.86 14.39
C GLU A 87 -1.19 -5.89 13.95
N LYS A 88 -1.28 -7.13 14.45
CA LYS A 88 -0.39 -8.22 14.04
C LYS A 88 -0.55 -8.57 12.55
N GLU A 89 -1.78 -8.62 12.03
CA GLU A 89 -2.04 -8.81 10.61
C GLU A 89 -1.44 -7.69 9.77
N LEU A 90 -1.64 -6.43 10.18
CA LEU A 90 -1.08 -5.26 9.52
C LEU A 90 0.45 -5.28 9.49
N ASN A 91 1.08 -5.55 10.64
CA ASN A 91 2.53 -5.63 10.75
C ASN A 91 3.10 -6.76 9.87
N LYS A 92 2.42 -7.91 9.83
CA LYS A 92 2.79 -9.00 8.94
C LYS A 92 2.70 -8.56 7.47
N ARG A 93 1.61 -7.88 7.08
CA ARG A 93 1.40 -7.41 5.70
C ARG A 93 2.49 -6.43 5.27
N TRP A 94 2.86 -5.47 6.14
CA TRP A 94 3.99 -4.56 5.92
C TRP A 94 5.29 -5.33 5.69
N MET A 95 5.61 -6.28 6.55
CA MET A 95 6.84 -7.08 6.44
C MET A 95 6.85 -7.92 5.16
N ASP A 96 5.74 -8.52 4.78
CA ASP A 96 5.66 -9.34 3.56
C ASP A 96 5.90 -8.48 2.30
N LEU A 97 5.31 -7.29 2.23
CA LEU A 97 5.57 -6.34 1.12
C LEU A 97 7.04 -5.90 1.10
N PHE A 98 7.61 -5.51 2.24
CA PHE A 98 9.00 -5.07 2.28
C PHE A 98 10.01 -6.20 2.01
N LYS A 99 9.68 -7.46 2.32
CA LYS A 99 10.48 -8.62 1.89
C LYS A 99 10.48 -8.76 0.35
N ILE A 100 9.33 -8.56 -0.29
CA ILE A 100 9.26 -8.53 -1.76
C ILE A 100 10.13 -7.39 -2.30
N TYR A 101 10.01 -6.18 -1.74
CA TYR A 101 10.82 -5.04 -2.18
C TYR A 101 12.31 -5.27 -1.98
N TYR A 102 12.72 -5.87 -0.87
CA TYR A 102 14.10 -6.23 -0.63
C TYR A 102 14.63 -7.29 -1.62
N LYS A 103 13.84 -8.31 -1.89
CA LYS A 103 14.15 -9.34 -2.89
C LYS A 103 14.37 -8.73 -4.28
N HIS A 104 13.55 -7.75 -4.64
CA HIS A 104 13.58 -7.06 -5.94
C HIS A 104 14.28 -5.68 -5.91
N ARG A 105 15.15 -5.42 -4.94
CA ARG A 105 15.80 -4.11 -4.73
C ARG A 105 16.58 -3.61 -5.95
N ASP A 106 17.07 -4.52 -6.79
CA ASP A 106 17.80 -4.15 -8.01
C ASP A 106 16.84 -3.69 -9.13
N GLN A 107 15.58 -4.06 -9.08
CA GLN A 107 14.53 -3.66 -10.01
C GLN A 107 13.72 -2.47 -9.51
N ILE A 108 13.57 -2.34 -8.19
CA ILE A 108 12.78 -1.26 -7.57
C ILE A 108 13.65 -0.02 -7.41
N GLY A 109 13.23 1.07 -8.01
CA GLY A 109 13.94 2.36 -7.95
C GLY A 109 13.57 3.21 -6.73
N ARG A 110 12.34 3.07 -6.22
CA ARG A 110 11.82 3.84 -5.07
C ARG A 110 10.58 3.20 -4.48
N VAL A 111 10.42 3.36 -3.17
CA VAL A 111 9.16 3.11 -2.45
C VAL A 111 8.72 4.42 -1.80
N THR A 112 7.51 4.87 -2.12
CA THR A 112 6.90 6.09 -1.58
C THR A 112 5.62 5.73 -0.85
N LEU A 113 5.51 6.15 0.41
CA LEU A 113 4.28 6.03 1.19
C LEU A 113 3.29 7.12 0.77
N TRP A 114 1.98 6.81 0.75
CA TRP A 114 0.94 7.77 0.41
C TRP A 114 0.44 8.52 1.64
N GLY A 115 1.36 9.14 2.33
CA GLY A 115 1.14 9.95 3.53
C GLY A 115 2.25 9.76 4.56
N VAL A 116 2.24 10.59 5.60
CA VAL A 116 3.24 10.57 6.67
C VAL A 116 2.76 9.69 7.82
N CYS A 117 1.56 9.94 8.33
CA CYS A 117 1.01 9.24 9.49
C CYS A 117 -0.48 8.92 9.30
N ASP A 118 -1.01 8.07 10.16
CA ASP A 118 -2.40 7.60 10.10
C ASP A 118 -3.43 8.75 10.14
N GLU A 119 -3.13 9.87 10.82
CA GLU A 119 -3.99 11.05 10.88
C GLU A 119 -4.23 11.65 9.49
N ASN A 120 -3.19 11.69 8.66
CA ASN A 120 -3.21 12.32 7.35
C ASN A 120 -3.56 11.34 6.22
N SER A 121 -3.91 10.10 6.52
CA SER A 121 -4.29 9.14 5.49
C SER A 121 -5.57 9.55 4.77
N TRP A 122 -5.54 9.56 3.43
CA TRP A 122 -6.71 9.81 2.61
C TRP A 122 -7.82 8.78 2.85
N LEU A 123 -7.45 7.57 3.29
CA LEU A 123 -8.37 6.49 3.63
C LEU A 123 -9.28 6.80 4.84
N ASN A 124 -9.01 7.88 5.58
CA ASN A 124 -9.94 8.42 6.58
C ASN A 124 -11.14 9.13 5.94
N GLY A 125 -10.98 9.58 4.68
CA GLY A 125 -12.00 10.33 3.94
C GLY A 125 -12.63 9.60 2.76
N TRP A 126 -11.99 8.55 2.25
CA TRP A 126 -12.42 7.81 1.07
C TRP A 126 -12.32 6.28 1.29
N PRO A 127 -13.22 5.47 0.74
CA PRO A 127 -14.47 5.82 0.04
C PRO A 127 -15.61 6.22 0.99
N ILE A 128 -15.33 6.34 2.28
CA ILE A 128 -16.28 6.75 3.33
C ILE A 128 -15.62 7.84 4.16
N LYS A 129 -16.26 9.00 4.24
CA LYS A 129 -15.76 10.12 5.03
C LYS A 129 -15.93 9.86 6.53
N GLY A 130 -14.90 10.21 7.32
CA GLY A 130 -14.94 10.13 8.79
C GLY A 130 -14.53 8.78 9.36
N ARG A 131 -13.85 7.94 8.60
CA ARG A 131 -13.27 6.69 9.11
C ARG A 131 -11.99 6.94 9.91
N THR A 132 -11.62 5.96 10.72
CA THR A 132 -10.37 5.92 11.50
C THR A 132 -9.52 4.77 10.98
N ASN A 133 -8.65 5.04 9.99
CA ASN A 133 -7.78 4.04 9.39
C ASN A 133 -6.38 4.06 10.02
N TYR A 134 -5.62 2.97 9.87
CA TYR A 134 -4.27 2.76 10.42
C TYR A 134 -3.28 2.41 9.31
N ALA A 135 -3.39 3.09 8.19
CA ALA A 135 -2.86 2.69 6.89
C ALA A 135 -1.35 2.93 6.69
N LEU A 136 -0.68 3.66 7.59
CA LEU A 136 0.69 4.13 7.39
C LEU A 136 1.65 3.61 8.45
N LEU A 137 2.95 3.89 8.29
CA LEU A 137 4.01 3.39 9.18
C LEU A 137 4.18 4.23 10.46
N PHE A 138 3.62 5.44 10.49
CA PHE A 138 3.57 6.28 11.68
C PHE A 138 2.13 6.40 12.19
N ASP A 139 1.97 6.38 13.49
CA ASP A 139 0.69 6.53 14.14
C ASP A 139 0.15 7.97 14.10
N ARG A 140 -1.00 8.22 14.73
CA ARG A 140 -1.65 9.55 14.80
C ARG A 140 -0.88 10.57 15.65
N GLN A 141 0.08 10.12 16.45
CA GLN A 141 0.98 10.94 17.27
C GLN A 141 2.37 11.08 16.61
N TYR A 142 2.49 10.73 15.33
CA TYR A 142 3.74 10.75 14.56
C TYR A 142 4.84 9.84 15.13
N GLN A 143 4.46 8.82 15.91
CA GLN A 143 5.39 7.83 16.42
C GLN A 143 5.52 6.67 15.42
N ALA A 144 6.74 6.22 15.22
CA ALA A 144 6.99 5.06 14.37
C ALA A 144 6.35 3.80 14.98
N LYS A 145 5.55 3.10 14.20
CA LYS A 145 5.01 1.79 14.60
C LYS A 145 6.14 0.77 14.75
N PRO A 146 6.01 -0.26 15.63
CA PRO A 146 7.08 -1.22 15.88
C PRO A 146 7.64 -1.88 14.61
N VAL A 147 6.82 -2.13 13.61
CA VAL A 147 7.21 -2.73 12.33
C VAL A 147 8.26 -1.92 11.56
N VAL A 148 8.36 -0.62 11.79
CA VAL A 148 9.38 0.24 11.16
C VAL A 148 10.78 -0.25 11.50
N ASN A 149 11.02 -0.63 12.78
CA ASN A 149 12.31 -1.16 13.19
C ASN A 149 12.65 -2.50 12.51
N ASP A 150 11.65 -3.33 12.27
CA ASP A 150 11.84 -4.63 11.62
C ASP A 150 12.10 -4.45 10.11
N ILE A 151 11.42 -3.48 9.48
CA ILE A 151 11.74 -3.06 8.10
C ILE A 151 13.17 -2.56 7.99
N ILE A 152 13.61 -1.67 8.90
CA ILE A 152 14.99 -1.15 8.91
C ILE A 152 16.02 -2.29 9.05
N LYS A 153 15.76 -3.28 9.92
CA LYS A 153 16.65 -4.44 10.08
C LYS A 153 16.77 -5.28 8.81
N LEU A 154 15.70 -5.36 8.01
CA LEU A 154 15.69 -6.11 6.74
C LEU A 154 16.69 -5.54 5.73
N PHE A 155 16.98 -4.24 5.79
CA PHE A 155 17.86 -3.53 4.84
C PHE A 155 19.30 -3.29 5.37
N LYS A 156 19.59 -3.74 6.58
CA LYS A 156 20.95 -3.69 7.17
C LYS A 156 21.74 -4.96 6.85
#